data_df172722792a2394c5bd2eb4effabe81
#
_entry.id   df172722792a2394c5bd2eb4effabe81
#
_cell.length_a   1.000
_cell.length_b   1.000
_cell.length_c   1.000
_cell.angle_alpha   90.00
_cell.angle_beta   90.00
_cell.angle_gamma   90.00
#
_symmetry.space_group_name_H-M   'P 1'
#
loop_
_entity.id
_entity.type
_entity.pdbx_description
1 polymer ?
#
loop_
_entity_poly.entity_id
_entity_poly.type
_entity_poly.pdbx_seq_one_letter_code
_entity_poly.pdbx_strand_id
1 'polypeptide(L)'
;IRDCLLSRGLGDVYKRQLVFGCAVFALVWCKGDVLSGLFTADAAVIANSYAYLKGFAPETIATAILFSMVGYFNGNDKTLWVMVQGLVQTLLVRLPMAYIMSIQPNASLTMIGLSAPTSTAVGILLNICFFLWLKRYENQTCA
;
A
#
# COMPACT_ATOMS: atom_id res chain seq x y z
N ILE A 1 28.25 -12.40 -5.92
CA ILE A 1 27.38 -13.61 -6.02
C ILE A 1 26.15 -13.46 -5.12
N ARG A 2 26.26 -12.93 -3.88
CA ARG A 2 25.11 -12.68 -2.98
C ARG A 2 24.07 -11.72 -3.57
N ASP A 3 24.52 -10.63 -4.18
CA ASP A 3 23.61 -9.61 -4.72
C ASP A 3 22.80 -10.10 -5.93
N CYS A 4 23.36 -10.99 -6.74
CA CYS A 4 22.69 -11.56 -7.90
C CYS A 4 21.61 -12.59 -7.50
N LEU A 5 21.82 -13.34 -6.44
CA LEU A 5 20.82 -14.29 -5.88
C LEU A 5 19.70 -13.54 -5.17
N LEU A 6 20.04 -12.46 -4.45
CA LEU A 6 19.05 -11.62 -3.77
C LEU A 6 18.13 -10.91 -4.77
N SER A 7 18.68 -10.38 -5.86
CA SER A 7 17.90 -9.69 -6.90
C SER A 7 16.94 -10.63 -7.65
N ARG A 8 17.34 -11.88 -7.91
CA ARG A 8 16.46 -12.89 -8.52
C ARG A 8 15.35 -13.33 -7.56
N GLY A 9 15.67 -13.57 -6.30
CA GLY A 9 14.68 -13.94 -5.30
C GLY A 9 13.64 -12.85 -5.05
N LEU A 10 14.06 -11.58 -4.97
CA LEU A 10 13.16 -10.43 -4.83
C LEU A 10 12.24 -10.26 -6.06
N GLY A 11 12.77 -10.48 -7.27
CA GLY A 11 11.96 -10.38 -8.49
C GLY A 11 10.83 -11.41 -8.55
N ASP A 12 11.07 -12.63 -8.07
CA ASP A 12 10.05 -13.68 -8.07
C ASP A 12 9.00 -13.46 -6.96
N VAL A 13 9.41 -12.97 -5.79
CA VAL A 13 8.49 -12.59 -4.71
C VAL A 13 7.62 -11.41 -5.15
N TYR A 14 8.20 -10.40 -5.78
CA TYR A 14 7.47 -9.25 -6.34
C TYR A 14 6.41 -9.67 -7.36
N LYS A 15 6.76 -10.54 -8.30
CA LYS A 15 5.83 -11.05 -9.32
C LYS A 15 4.65 -11.78 -8.68
N ARG A 16 4.92 -12.68 -7.74
CA ARG A 16 3.87 -13.43 -7.03
C ARG A 16 2.96 -12.51 -6.23
N GLN A 17 3.53 -11.53 -5.54
CA GLN A 17 2.78 -10.58 -4.72
C GLN A 17 1.93 -9.65 -5.59
N LEU A 18 2.44 -9.22 -6.75
CA LEU A 18 1.69 -8.40 -7.70
C LEU A 18 0.52 -9.17 -8.30
N VAL A 19 0.73 -10.43 -8.71
CA VAL A 19 -0.34 -11.30 -9.21
C VAL A 19 -1.42 -11.50 -8.15
N PHE A 20 -1.04 -11.76 -6.91
CA PHE A 20 -1.98 -11.90 -5.81
C PHE A 20 -2.73 -10.59 -5.54
N GLY A 21 -2.05 -9.44 -5.53
CA GLY A 21 -2.67 -8.13 -5.37
C GLY A 21 -3.68 -7.81 -6.48
N CYS A 22 -3.35 -8.14 -7.74
CA CYS A 22 -4.27 -7.99 -8.87
C CYS A 22 -5.48 -8.92 -8.75
N ALA A 23 -5.29 -10.16 -8.29
CA ALA A 23 -6.39 -11.11 -8.08
C ALA A 23 -7.35 -10.62 -6.99
N VAL A 24 -6.83 -10.14 -5.87
CA VAL A 24 -7.63 -9.56 -4.78
C VAL A 24 -8.33 -8.28 -5.24
N PHE A 25 -7.65 -7.41 -5.99
CA PHE A 25 -8.25 -6.22 -6.58
C PHE A 25 -9.46 -6.58 -7.46
N ALA A 26 -9.29 -7.53 -8.39
CA ALA A 26 -10.36 -7.99 -9.26
C ALA A 26 -11.53 -8.61 -8.46
N LEU A 27 -11.24 -9.38 -7.43
CA LEU A 27 -12.24 -9.97 -6.56
C LEU A 27 -13.05 -8.91 -5.81
N VAL A 28 -12.39 -7.94 -5.19
CA VAL A 28 -13.04 -6.84 -4.48
C VAL A 28 -13.86 -5.97 -5.43
N TRP A 29 -13.33 -5.70 -6.62
CA TRP A 29 -14.00 -4.87 -7.63
C TRP A 29 -15.25 -5.54 -8.20
N CYS A 30 -15.19 -6.85 -8.48
CA CYS A 30 -16.27 -7.59 -9.12
C CYS A 30 -17.29 -8.18 -8.14
N LYS A 31 -16.86 -8.50 -6.92
CA LYS A 31 -17.65 -9.29 -5.94
C LYS A 31 -17.61 -8.69 -4.52
N GLY A 32 -17.31 -7.40 -4.40
CA GLY A 32 -17.24 -6.74 -3.09
C GLY A 32 -18.59 -6.69 -2.35
N ASP A 33 -19.71 -6.72 -3.08
CA ASP A 33 -21.06 -6.86 -2.53
C ASP A 33 -21.27 -8.22 -1.83
N VAL A 34 -20.83 -9.31 -2.46
CA VAL A 34 -20.89 -10.67 -1.88
C VAL A 34 -19.96 -10.75 -0.67
N LEU A 35 -18.78 -10.13 -0.76
CA LEU A 35 -17.83 -10.10 0.34
C LEU A 35 -18.38 -9.35 1.56
N SER A 36 -19.06 -8.23 1.34
CA SER A 36 -19.74 -7.46 2.39
C SER A 36 -20.93 -8.23 2.96
N GLY A 37 -21.68 -8.95 2.13
CA GLY A 37 -22.81 -9.79 2.53
C GLY A 37 -22.43 -10.98 3.43
N LEU A 38 -21.16 -11.37 3.45
CA LEU A 38 -20.66 -12.39 4.36
C LEU A 38 -20.66 -11.93 5.83
N PHE A 39 -20.54 -10.61 6.05
CA PHE A 39 -20.45 -10.02 7.39
C PHE A 39 -21.79 -9.47 7.90
N THR A 40 -22.72 -9.14 7.02
CA THR A 40 -24.03 -8.57 7.39
C THR A 40 -25.11 -8.92 6.36
N ALA A 41 -26.35 -9.03 6.84
CA ALA A 41 -27.53 -9.23 5.99
C ALA A 41 -28.25 -7.90 5.66
N ASP A 42 -27.81 -6.77 6.21
CA ASP A 42 -28.43 -5.46 5.98
C ASP A 42 -27.99 -4.88 4.62
N ALA A 43 -28.94 -4.74 3.70
CA ALA A 43 -28.71 -4.25 2.34
C ALA A 43 -28.10 -2.84 2.30
N ALA A 44 -28.47 -1.96 3.25
CA ALA A 44 -27.91 -0.61 3.31
C ALA A 44 -26.42 -0.62 3.73
N VAL A 45 -26.07 -1.49 4.68
CA VAL A 45 -24.69 -1.68 5.13
C VAL A 45 -23.86 -2.32 4.02
N ILE A 46 -24.39 -3.29 3.29
CA ILE A 46 -23.71 -3.93 2.15
C ILE A 46 -23.39 -2.89 1.07
N ALA A 47 -24.36 -2.05 0.69
CA ALA A 47 -24.16 -1.00 -0.34
C ALA A 47 -23.09 0.02 0.07
N ASN A 48 -23.10 0.46 1.32
CA ASN A 48 -22.13 1.41 1.86
C ASN A 48 -20.73 0.79 1.96
N SER A 49 -20.63 -0.46 2.42
CA SER A 49 -19.37 -1.19 2.49
C SER A 49 -18.77 -1.41 1.10
N TYR A 50 -19.60 -1.74 0.12
CA TYR A 50 -19.14 -1.91 -1.26
C TYR A 50 -18.63 -0.59 -1.87
N ALA A 51 -19.30 0.53 -1.60
CA ALA A 51 -18.81 1.85 -2.02
C ALA A 51 -17.43 2.16 -1.41
N TYR A 52 -17.22 1.87 -0.13
CA TYR A 52 -15.93 2.01 0.52
C TYR A 52 -14.86 1.08 -0.08
N LEU A 53 -15.20 -0.20 -0.29
CA LEU A 53 -14.30 -1.20 -0.85
C LEU A 53 -13.85 -0.84 -2.27
N LYS A 54 -14.70 -0.24 -3.08
CA LYS A 54 -14.30 0.30 -4.40
C LYS A 54 -13.22 1.37 -4.31
N GLY A 55 -13.34 2.29 -3.37
CA GLY A 55 -12.31 3.30 -3.11
C GLY A 55 -11.02 2.68 -2.55
N PHE A 56 -11.14 1.64 -1.74
CA PHE A 56 -10.01 0.95 -1.13
C PHE A 56 -9.31 -0.05 -2.07
N ALA A 57 -10.00 -0.56 -3.10
CA ALA A 57 -9.47 -1.61 -3.97
C ALA A 57 -8.07 -1.30 -4.57
N PRO A 58 -7.74 -0.08 -5.05
CA PRO A 58 -6.42 0.25 -5.56
C PRO A 58 -5.28 0.07 -4.54
N GLU A 59 -5.62 0.11 -3.23
CA GLU A 59 -4.68 -0.13 -2.14
C GLU A 59 -4.00 -1.49 -2.24
N THR A 60 -4.71 -2.52 -2.71
CA THR A 60 -4.16 -3.89 -2.79
C THR A 60 -2.96 -3.97 -3.73
N ILE A 61 -2.99 -3.22 -4.83
CA ILE A 61 -1.88 -3.14 -5.79
C ILE A 61 -0.74 -2.28 -5.22
N ALA A 62 -1.07 -1.11 -4.67
CA ALA A 62 -0.09 -0.22 -4.06
C ALA A 62 0.65 -0.90 -2.90
N THR A 63 -0.08 -1.63 -2.06
CA THR A 63 0.45 -2.40 -0.93
C THR A 63 1.38 -3.51 -1.39
N ALA A 64 1.09 -4.20 -2.50
CA ALA A 64 1.98 -5.21 -3.07
C ALA A 64 3.36 -4.61 -3.43
N ILE A 65 3.37 -3.42 -4.00
CA ILE A 65 4.61 -2.68 -4.33
C ILE A 65 5.33 -2.27 -3.04
N LEU A 66 4.59 -1.68 -2.09
CA LEU A 66 5.15 -1.22 -0.82
C LEU A 66 5.82 -2.36 -0.04
N PHE A 67 5.15 -3.49 0.11
CA PHE A 67 5.70 -4.66 0.83
C PHE A 67 6.94 -5.25 0.15
N SER A 68 7.03 -5.18 -1.17
CA SER A 68 8.25 -5.59 -1.87
C SER A 68 9.44 -4.70 -1.49
N MET A 69 9.23 -3.37 -1.38
CA MET A 69 10.26 -2.43 -0.94
C MET A 69 10.61 -2.62 0.55
N VAL A 70 9.60 -2.81 1.40
CA VAL A 70 9.77 -3.12 2.82
C VAL A 70 10.59 -4.40 3.01
N GLY A 71 10.30 -5.46 2.23
CA GLY A 71 11.08 -6.70 2.22
C GLY A 71 12.55 -6.47 1.86
N TYR A 72 12.83 -5.61 0.88
CA TYR A 72 14.18 -5.22 0.50
C TYR A 72 14.92 -4.52 1.66
N PHE A 73 14.29 -3.53 2.30
CA PHE A 73 14.91 -2.79 3.41
C PHE A 73 15.14 -3.67 4.65
N ASN A 74 14.21 -4.57 4.97
CA ASN A 74 14.37 -5.53 6.06
C ASN A 74 15.52 -6.52 5.78
N GLY A 75 15.67 -6.95 4.52
CA GLY A 75 16.79 -7.81 4.11
C GLY A 75 18.16 -7.13 4.13
N ASN A 76 18.21 -5.80 4.18
CA ASN A 76 19.43 -5.00 4.29
C ASN A 76 19.60 -4.36 5.69
N ASP A 77 19.00 -4.93 6.72
CA ASP A 77 19.09 -4.48 8.12
C ASP A 77 18.60 -3.03 8.36
N LYS A 78 17.76 -2.48 7.46
CA LYS A 78 17.17 -1.14 7.57
C LYS A 78 15.76 -1.16 8.18
N THR A 79 15.55 -2.05 9.14
CA THR A 79 14.24 -2.26 9.81
C THR A 79 13.76 -1.00 10.53
N LEU A 80 14.66 -0.22 11.11
CA LEU A 80 14.31 1.06 11.77
C LEU A 80 13.67 2.04 10.78
N TRP A 81 14.20 2.11 9.54
CA TRP A 81 13.60 2.94 8.48
C TRP A 81 12.17 2.50 8.16
N VAL A 82 11.95 1.19 8.04
CA VAL A 82 10.61 0.63 7.75
C VAL A 82 9.61 1.01 8.84
N MET A 83 10.02 0.94 10.10
CA MET A 83 9.18 1.34 11.24
C MET A 83 8.84 2.84 11.20
N VAL A 84 9.83 3.69 11.02
CA VAL A 84 9.64 5.16 10.96
C VAL A 84 8.75 5.54 9.77
N GLN A 85 9.02 4.98 8.59
CA GLN A 85 8.23 5.21 7.39
C GLN A 85 6.77 4.79 7.57
N GLY A 86 6.52 3.62 8.19
CA GLY A 86 5.17 3.14 8.47
C GLY A 86 4.40 4.08 9.44
N LEU A 87 5.06 4.58 10.48
CA LEU A 87 4.47 5.57 11.40
C LEU A 87 4.16 6.88 10.69
N VAL A 88 5.09 7.42 9.92
CA VAL A 88 4.91 8.66 9.15
C VAL A 88 3.75 8.51 8.16
N GLN A 89 3.73 7.42 7.41
CA GLN A 89 2.67 7.14 6.45
C GLN A 89 1.29 7.07 7.09
N THR A 90 1.19 6.37 8.23
CA THR A 90 -0.09 6.17 8.90
C THR A 90 -0.57 7.43 9.62
N LEU A 91 0.29 8.05 10.44
CA LEU A 91 -0.09 9.16 11.30
C LEU A 91 -0.14 10.50 10.57
N LEU A 92 0.84 10.78 9.68
CA LEU A 92 0.96 12.08 9.03
C LEU A 92 0.31 12.15 7.66
N VAL A 93 0.03 11.03 7.03
CA VAL A 93 -0.60 11.01 5.70
C VAL A 93 -2.01 10.42 5.76
N ARG A 94 -2.15 9.18 6.23
CA ARG A 94 -3.43 8.47 6.19
C ARG A 94 -4.50 9.10 7.07
N LEU A 95 -4.17 9.46 8.32
CA LEU A 95 -5.13 10.08 9.24
C LEU A 95 -5.59 11.47 8.78
N PRO A 96 -4.70 12.42 8.45
CA PRO A 96 -5.13 13.74 7.97
C PRO A 96 -5.90 13.66 6.64
N MET A 97 -5.49 12.75 5.74
CA MET A 97 -6.16 12.59 4.46
C MET A 97 -7.59 12.05 4.63
N ALA A 98 -7.77 11.04 5.49
CA ALA A 98 -9.09 10.50 5.81
C ALA A 98 -9.98 11.58 6.47
N TYR A 99 -9.41 12.38 7.37
CA TYR A 99 -10.11 13.49 8.01
C TYR A 99 -10.55 14.55 7.01
N ILE A 100 -9.65 15.01 6.13
CA ILE A 100 -9.97 16.01 5.09
C ILE A 100 -11.07 15.48 4.15
N MET A 101 -10.97 14.22 3.72
CA MET A 101 -11.98 13.62 2.86
C MET A 101 -13.34 13.44 3.55
N SER A 102 -13.35 13.28 4.87
CA SER A 102 -14.58 13.15 5.67
C SER A 102 -15.34 14.48 5.84
N ILE A 103 -14.64 15.61 5.86
CA ILE A 103 -15.24 16.94 6.10
C ILE A 103 -15.84 17.54 4.83
N GLN A 104 -15.54 17.00 3.66
CA GLN A 104 -16.07 17.55 2.41
C GLN A 104 -17.61 17.46 2.35
N PRO A 105 -18.29 18.51 1.84
CA PRO A 105 -19.76 18.58 1.84
C PRO A 105 -20.45 17.48 1.00
N ASN A 106 -19.69 16.81 0.11
CA ASN A 106 -20.13 15.66 -0.70
C ASN A 106 -19.30 14.41 -0.38
N ALA A 107 -18.89 14.22 0.91
CA ALA A 107 -18.09 13.08 1.30
C ALA A 107 -18.82 11.76 0.99
N SER A 108 -18.32 11.02 0.01
CA SER A 108 -18.76 9.66 -0.26
C SER A 108 -17.83 8.67 0.43
N LEU A 109 -18.36 7.52 0.83
CA LEU A 109 -17.57 6.45 1.42
C LEU A 109 -16.44 5.98 0.48
N THR A 110 -16.64 6.06 -0.82
CA THR A 110 -15.62 5.78 -1.84
C THR A 110 -14.45 6.77 -1.74
N MET A 111 -14.70 8.06 -1.51
CA MET A 111 -13.64 9.07 -1.34
C MET A 111 -12.83 8.82 -0.07
N ILE A 112 -13.50 8.46 1.03
CA ILE A 112 -12.82 8.10 2.28
C ILE A 112 -11.95 6.85 2.06
N GLY A 113 -12.44 5.86 1.32
CA GLY A 113 -11.68 4.67 0.92
C GLY A 113 -10.42 4.98 0.12
N LEU A 114 -10.44 6.02 -0.73
CA LEU A 114 -9.27 6.47 -1.51
C LEU A 114 -8.14 7.08 -0.66
N SER A 115 -8.39 7.41 0.59
CA SER A 115 -7.33 7.90 1.50
C SER A 115 -6.23 6.86 1.72
N ALA A 116 -6.57 5.56 1.70
CA ALA A 116 -5.62 4.49 1.87
C ALA A 116 -4.62 4.40 0.70
N PRO A 117 -5.05 4.20 -0.57
CA PRO A 117 -4.11 4.11 -1.68
C PRO A 117 -3.29 5.38 -1.87
N THR A 118 -3.86 6.55 -1.55
CA THR A 118 -3.13 7.82 -1.60
C THR A 118 -1.99 7.83 -0.58
N SER A 119 -2.24 7.40 0.66
CA SER A 119 -1.20 7.33 1.69
C SER A 119 -0.11 6.30 1.35
N THR A 120 -0.49 5.18 0.74
CA THR A 120 0.46 4.14 0.31
C THR A 120 1.31 4.60 -0.86
N ALA A 121 0.75 5.38 -1.80
CA ALA A 121 1.51 6.01 -2.86
C ALA A 121 2.58 6.97 -2.30
N VAL A 122 2.25 7.77 -1.29
CA VAL A 122 3.24 8.61 -0.58
C VAL A 122 4.30 7.75 0.12
N GLY A 123 3.90 6.64 0.76
CA GLY A 123 4.84 5.69 1.35
C GLY A 123 5.82 5.08 0.35
N ILE A 124 5.34 4.74 -0.85
CA ILE A 124 6.19 4.25 -1.95
C ILE A 124 7.17 5.33 -2.39
N LEU A 125 6.73 6.58 -2.55
CA LEU A 125 7.60 7.70 -2.90
C LEU A 125 8.69 7.93 -1.85
N LEU A 126 8.35 7.89 -0.56
CA LEU A 126 9.32 8.00 0.53
C LEU A 126 10.37 6.88 0.47
N ASN A 127 9.94 5.65 0.22
CA ASN A 127 10.84 4.51 0.08
C ASN A 127 11.76 4.64 -1.14
N ILE A 128 11.25 5.13 -2.27
CA ILE A 128 12.06 5.40 -3.47
C ILE A 128 13.10 6.49 -3.17
N CYS A 129 12.69 7.60 -2.54
CA CYS A 129 13.61 8.68 -2.17
C CYS A 129 14.72 8.17 -1.24
N PHE A 130 14.37 7.38 -0.25
CA PHE A 130 15.35 6.79 0.68
C PHE A 130 16.30 5.81 -0.03
N PHE A 131 15.77 4.98 -0.93
CA PHE A 131 16.58 4.06 -1.72
C PHE A 131 17.61 4.80 -2.59
N LEU A 132 17.17 5.87 -3.27
CA LEU A 132 18.06 6.70 -4.09
C LEU A 132 19.12 7.43 -3.24
N TRP A 133 18.73 7.90 -2.06
CA TRP A 133 19.64 8.53 -1.11
C TRP A 133 20.69 7.53 -0.61
N LEU A 134 20.28 6.32 -0.23
CA LEU A 134 21.17 5.26 0.23
C LEU A 134 22.19 4.89 -0.85
N LYS A 135 21.73 4.66 -2.07
CA LYS A 135 22.59 4.34 -3.22
C LYS A 135 23.59 5.45 -3.54
N ARG A 136 23.19 6.70 -3.35
CA ARG A 136 24.07 7.85 -3.56
C ARG A 136 25.15 7.94 -2.48
N TYR A 137 24.79 7.60 -1.24
CA TYR A 137 25.71 7.57 -0.11
C TYR A 137 26.73 6.43 -0.23
N GLU A 138 26.33 5.23 -0.63
CA GLU A 138 27.24 4.10 -0.89
C GLU A 138 28.26 4.42 -1.98
N ASN A 139 27.84 5.05 -3.07
CA ASN A 139 28.74 5.45 -4.16
C ASN A 139 29.79 6.50 -3.73
N GLN A 140 29.50 7.33 -2.73
CA GLN A 140 30.45 8.30 -2.18
C GLN A 140 31.45 7.68 -1.20
N THR A 141 31.11 6.55 -0.59
CA THR A 141 31.99 5.87 0.38
C THR A 141 32.95 4.91 -0.30
N CYS A 142 32.69 4.53 -1.55
CA CYS A 142 33.53 3.67 -2.37
C CYS A 142 34.48 4.45 -3.32
N ALA A 143 34.44 5.76 -3.33
CA ALA A 143 35.36 6.65 -4.07
C ALA A 143 36.40 7.27 -3.13
#